data_2f4c1b835ebf8364659aa3ef5a440b70
#
_entry.id   2f4c1b835ebf8364659aa3ef5a440b70
#
_cell.length_a   1.000
_cell.length_b   1.000
_cell.length_c   1.000
_cell.angle_alpha   90.00
_cell.angle_beta   90.00
_cell.angle_gamma   90.00
#
_symmetry.space_group_name_H-M   'P 1'
#
loop_
_entity.id
_entity.type
_entity.pdbx_description
1 polymer ?
#
loop_
_entity_poly.entity_id
_entity_poly.type
_entity_poly.pdbx_seq_one_letter_code
_entity_poly.pdbx_strand_id
1 'polypeptide(L)'
;MQASGKNAGLGLALVSAFAFGGSGVAAKPLIEAGLDPLHMVWLRVAGAALVLSPLAWRHRDLVLRRPLLLAGFGLVAVAGVQAFYFASLSRIPVGVALLLEYLGPALLLGYVRFVQRKPVTRGAAAGAAVAVVGLACVVEIWSGLSLDPLGVLFGLAAACCQAFYFVFADQGADGDDAPDPLGVIAYGMLVGALVMTVIARPWEIDWQVLGGEASVGGTLVPAPVLLAWVVLVATVFAYLTGVVSVRRLSPQVAGVVAFLEAVVATVLAWVLLGEYLSTWQIVGGGLVLGGAFIAQSSRPAPPVPPVPPVVGGPALLDRETTTA
;
A
#
# COMPACT_ATOMS: atom_id res chain seq x y z
N MET A 1 20.25 23.66 0.12
CA MET A 1 19.73 22.66 -0.84
C MET A 1 18.98 21.50 -0.21
N GLN A 2 19.28 21.04 1.03
CA GLN A 2 18.57 19.93 1.68
C GLN A 2 17.09 20.22 2.05
N ALA A 3 16.75 21.45 2.46
CA ALA A 3 15.37 21.82 2.81
C ALA A 3 14.42 21.80 1.60
N SER A 4 14.88 22.25 0.43
CA SER A 4 14.10 22.24 -0.81
C SER A 4 13.77 20.81 -1.28
N GLY A 5 14.68 19.86 -1.08
CA GLY A 5 14.47 18.46 -1.43
C GLY A 5 13.43 17.75 -0.55
N LYS A 6 13.39 18.08 0.76
CA LYS A 6 12.41 17.54 1.72
C LYS A 6 11.00 18.08 1.44
N ASN A 7 10.86 19.38 1.15
CA ASN A 7 9.56 19.97 0.82
C ASN A 7 8.99 19.41 -0.48
N ALA A 8 9.83 19.21 -1.51
CA ALA A 8 9.43 18.54 -2.74
C ALA A 8 9.02 17.06 -2.50
N GLY A 9 9.75 16.35 -1.63
CA GLY A 9 9.40 14.99 -1.21
C GLY A 9 8.02 14.92 -0.52
N LEU A 10 7.77 15.85 0.41
CA LEU A 10 6.47 15.93 1.11
C LEU A 10 5.33 16.26 0.14
N GLY A 11 5.53 17.23 -0.78
CA GLY A 11 4.54 17.55 -1.80
C GLY A 11 4.18 16.33 -2.68
N LEU A 12 5.19 15.58 -3.15
CA LEU A 12 4.97 14.35 -3.92
C LEU A 12 4.23 13.28 -3.12
N ALA A 13 4.54 13.15 -1.82
CA ALA A 13 3.86 12.20 -0.97
C ALA A 13 2.38 12.55 -0.77
N LEU A 14 2.05 13.84 -0.54
CA LEU A 14 0.67 14.31 -0.43
C LEU A 14 -0.12 14.10 -1.72
N VAL A 15 0.50 14.40 -2.87
CA VAL A 15 -0.11 14.15 -4.19
C VAL A 15 -0.35 12.66 -4.42
N SER A 16 0.61 11.81 -4.03
CA SER A 16 0.46 10.34 -4.09
C SER A 16 -0.69 9.85 -3.21
N ALA A 17 -0.77 10.33 -1.95
CA ALA A 17 -1.84 9.97 -1.04
C ALA A 17 -3.22 10.39 -1.55
N PHE A 18 -3.32 11.58 -2.15
CA PHE A 18 -4.55 12.05 -2.79
C PHE A 18 -4.94 11.17 -3.99
N ALA A 19 -3.97 10.85 -4.85
CA ALA A 19 -4.20 10.01 -6.02
C ALA A 19 -4.67 8.60 -5.62
N PHE A 20 -3.99 7.96 -4.67
CA PHE A 20 -4.39 6.65 -4.15
C PHE A 20 -5.77 6.70 -3.46
N GLY A 21 -6.01 7.68 -2.59
CA GLY A 21 -7.29 7.86 -1.89
C GLY A 21 -8.48 8.02 -2.83
N GLY A 22 -8.27 8.61 -4.02
CA GLY A 22 -9.28 8.71 -5.07
C GLY A 22 -9.57 7.39 -5.81
N SER A 23 -8.82 6.33 -5.57
CA SER A 23 -8.94 5.06 -6.29
C SER A 23 -10.30 4.38 -6.05
N GLY A 24 -10.63 4.10 -4.80
CA GLY A 24 -11.89 3.45 -4.43
C GLY A 24 -13.10 4.29 -4.80
N VAL A 25 -12.98 5.61 -4.61
CA VAL A 25 -14.03 6.59 -4.92
C VAL A 25 -14.37 6.63 -6.42
N ALA A 26 -13.38 6.50 -7.29
CA ALA A 26 -13.62 6.45 -8.73
C ALA A 26 -14.04 5.05 -9.21
N ALA A 27 -13.64 3.99 -8.53
CA ALA A 27 -13.97 2.62 -8.90
C ALA A 27 -15.36 2.17 -8.44
N LYS A 28 -15.80 2.60 -7.25
CA LYS A 28 -17.07 2.18 -6.66
C LYS A 28 -18.29 2.49 -7.56
N PRO A 29 -18.43 3.67 -8.17
CA PRO A 29 -19.50 3.94 -9.11
C PRO A 29 -19.55 2.99 -10.31
N LEU A 30 -18.39 2.54 -10.81
CA LEU A 30 -18.33 1.55 -11.89
C LEU A 30 -18.82 0.17 -11.43
N ILE A 31 -18.51 -0.21 -10.20
CA ILE A 31 -18.97 -1.46 -9.59
C ILE A 31 -20.47 -1.39 -9.33
N GLU A 32 -20.99 -0.28 -8.84
CA GLU A 32 -22.42 -0.05 -8.64
C GLU A 32 -23.19 0.02 -9.96
N ALA A 33 -22.56 0.43 -11.05
CA ALA A 33 -23.11 0.37 -12.41
C ALA A 33 -23.13 -1.04 -13.00
N GLY A 34 -22.63 -2.06 -12.28
CA GLY A 34 -22.69 -3.47 -12.67
C GLY A 34 -21.35 -4.09 -13.09
N LEU A 35 -20.22 -3.35 -13.03
CA LEU A 35 -18.91 -3.92 -13.27
C LEU A 35 -18.51 -4.82 -12.10
N ASP A 36 -18.16 -6.09 -12.38
CA ASP A 36 -17.65 -7.00 -11.33
C ASP A 36 -16.38 -6.43 -10.68
N PRO A 37 -16.25 -6.48 -9.34
CA PRO A 37 -15.08 -5.98 -8.63
C PRO A 37 -13.75 -6.57 -9.10
N LEU A 38 -13.72 -7.86 -9.47
CA LEU A 38 -12.50 -8.50 -9.97
C LEU A 38 -12.16 -8.05 -11.39
N HIS A 39 -13.18 -7.78 -12.22
CA HIS A 39 -12.99 -7.14 -13.53
C HIS A 39 -12.40 -5.73 -13.37
N MET A 40 -12.88 -4.96 -12.38
CA MET A 40 -12.31 -3.65 -12.08
C MET A 40 -10.83 -3.74 -11.68
N VAL A 41 -10.46 -4.72 -10.84
CA VAL A 41 -9.06 -4.96 -10.46
C VAL A 41 -8.23 -5.34 -11.67
N TRP A 42 -8.73 -6.24 -12.51
CA TRP A 42 -8.01 -6.64 -13.73
C TRP A 42 -7.77 -5.46 -14.66
N LEU A 43 -8.78 -4.65 -14.94
CA LEU A 43 -8.66 -3.45 -15.78
C LEU A 43 -7.63 -2.46 -15.21
N ARG A 44 -7.67 -2.24 -13.90
CA ARG A 44 -6.72 -1.38 -13.19
C ARG A 44 -5.28 -1.89 -13.34
N VAL A 45 -5.05 -3.17 -13.00
CA VAL A 45 -3.70 -3.75 -12.94
C VAL A 45 -3.15 -4.00 -14.34
N ALA A 46 -3.96 -4.50 -15.29
CA ALA A 46 -3.57 -4.71 -16.67
C ALA A 46 -3.31 -3.38 -17.40
N GLY A 47 -4.17 -2.39 -17.18
CA GLY A 47 -3.96 -1.04 -17.71
C GLY A 47 -2.67 -0.41 -17.18
N ALA A 48 -2.41 -0.52 -15.88
CA ALA A 48 -1.17 -0.03 -15.28
C ALA A 48 0.06 -0.80 -15.78
N ALA A 49 -0.03 -2.13 -15.93
CA ALA A 49 1.04 -2.96 -16.49
C ALA A 49 1.38 -2.55 -17.93
N LEU A 50 0.35 -2.26 -18.74
CA LEU A 50 0.55 -1.77 -20.10
C LEU A 50 1.30 -0.43 -20.12
N VAL A 51 0.88 0.54 -19.31
CA VAL A 51 1.52 1.85 -19.22
C VAL A 51 2.94 1.75 -18.66
N LEU A 52 3.19 0.85 -17.69
CA LEU A 52 4.50 0.65 -17.08
C LEU A 52 5.38 -0.34 -17.86
N SER A 53 4.92 -0.90 -18.97
CA SER A 53 5.67 -1.88 -19.76
C SER A 53 7.04 -1.37 -20.25
N PRO A 54 7.25 -0.08 -20.63
CA PRO A 54 8.58 0.42 -20.98
C PRO A 54 9.53 0.42 -19.79
N LEU A 55 8.98 0.66 -18.57
CA LEU A 55 9.76 0.62 -17.34
C LEU A 55 10.14 -0.81 -16.97
N ALA A 56 9.22 -1.78 -17.12
CA ALA A 56 9.51 -3.20 -16.96
C ALA A 56 10.62 -3.65 -17.93
N TRP A 57 10.55 -3.24 -19.19
CA TRP A 57 11.57 -3.55 -20.17
C TRP A 57 12.96 -3.03 -19.78
N ARG A 58 13.03 -1.83 -19.22
CA ARG A 58 14.28 -1.23 -18.74
C ARG A 58 14.92 -2.02 -17.59
N HIS A 59 14.11 -2.68 -16.76
CA HIS A 59 14.54 -3.48 -15.60
C HIS A 59 14.42 -4.99 -15.84
N ARG A 60 14.51 -5.43 -17.09
CA ARG A 60 14.32 -6.85 -17.46
C ARG A 60 15.21 -7.85 -16.72
N ASP A 61 16.38 -7.39 -16.26
CA ASP A 61 17.32 -8.23 -15.52
C ASP A 61 16.74 -8.69 -14.16
N LEU A 62 15.78 -7.96 -13.59
CA LEU A 62 15.15 -8.33 -12.33
C LEU A 62 14.40 -9.66 -12.40
N VAL A 63 13.85 -10.01 -13.56
CA VAL A 63 13.14 -11.29 -13.76
C VAL A 63 14.06 -12.48 -13.51
N LEU A 64 15.31 -12.38 -13.94
CA LEU A 64 16.30 -13.43 -13.74
C LEU A 64 16.95 -13.39 -12.35
N ARG A 65 17.14 -12.19 -11.80
CA ARG A 65 17.83 -12.02 -10.50
C ARG A 65 16.92 -12.28 -9.30
N ARG A 66 15.65 -11.90 -9.37
CA ARG A 66 14.72 -11.94 -8.23
C ARG A 66 13.31 -12.44 -8.59
N PRO A 67 13.17 -13.60 -9.28
CA PRO A 67 11.87 -14.07 -9.78
C PRO A 67 10.84 -14.32 -8.68
N LEU A 68 11.24 -14.89 -7.55
CA LEU A 68 10.34 -15.17 -6.42
C LEU A 68 9.83 -13.89 -5.75
N LEU A 69 10.67 -12.85 -5.64
CA LEU A 69 10.26 -11.55 -5.13
C LEU A 69 9.17 -10.94 -6.03
N LEU A 70 9.39 -10.94 -7.33
CA LEU A 70 8.45 -10.37 -8.30
C LEU A 70 7.13 -11.16 -8.34
N ALA A 71 7.21 -12.48 -8.29
CA ALA A 71 6.03 -13.35 -8.25
C ALA A 71 5.24 -13.15 -6.94
N GLY A 72 5.90 -13.17 -5.80
CA GLY A 72 5.27 -12.96 -4.48
C GLY A 72 4.67 -11.56 -4.36
N PHE A 73 5.39 -10.52 -4.79
CA PHE A 73 4.89 -9.16 -4.79
C PHE A 73 3.65 -9.01 -5.70
N GLY A 74 3.72 -9.52 -6.94
CA GLY A 74 2.61 -9.44 -7.88
C GLY A 74 1.38 -10.23 -7.44
N LEU A 75 1.59 -11.43 -6.89
CA LEU A 75 0.50 -12.28 -6.41
C LEU A 75 -0.16 -11.72 -5.15
N VAL A 76 0.63 -11.33 -4.15
CA VAL A 76 0.10 -10.96 -2.82
C VAL A 76 -0.19 -9.48 -2.74
N ALA A 77 0.81 -8.62 -3.04
CA ALA A 77 0.67 -7.18 -2.86
C ALA A 77 -0.17 -6.51 -3.96
N VAL A 78 -0.11 -7.02 -5.19
CA VAL A 78 -0.86 -6.43 -6.30
C VAL A 78 -2.20 -7.14 -6.50
N ALA A 79 -2.20 -8.43 -6.82
CA ALA A 79 -3.44 -9.15 -7.08
C ALA A 79 -4.26 -9.39 -5.80
N GLY A 80 -3.65 -9.92 -4.74
CA GLY A 80 -4.35 -10.29 -3.50
C GLY A 80 -4.94 -9.09 -2.77
N VAL A 81 -4.12 -8.08 -2.44
CA VAL A 81 -4.59 -6.87 -1.74
C VAL A 81 -5.71 -6.21 -2.55
N GLN A 82 -5.50 -6.00 -3.85
CA GLN A 82 -6.46 -5.31 -4.69
C GLN A 82 -7.77 -6.09 -4.86
N ALA A 83 -7.70 -7.40 -5.10
CA ALA A 83 -8.90 -8.22 -5.25
C ALA A 83 -9.77 -8.18 -3.99
N PHE A 84 -9.17 -8.36 -2.82
CA PHE A 84 -9.90 -8.32 -1.56
C PHE A 84 -10.38 -6.91 -1.18
N TYR A 85 -9.58 -5.88 -1.44
CA TYR A 85 -10.01 -4.49 -1.19
C TYR A 85 -11.22 -4.11 -2.05
N PHE A 86 -11.19 -4.40 -3.36
CA PHE A 86 -12.31 -4.06 -4.25
C PHE A 86 -13.55 -4.93 -3.99
N ALA A 87 -13.38 -6.19 -3.59
CA ALA A 87 -14.47 -7.02 -3.11
C ALA A 87 -15.06 -6.48 -1.80
N SER A 88 -14.25 -5.89 -0.92
CA SER A 88 -14.70 -5.23 0.29
C SER A 88 -15.51 -3.97 -0.02
N LEU A 89 -14.94 -3.03 -0.79
CA LEU A 89 -15.60 -1.75 -1.08
C LEU A 89 -16.89 -1.88 -1.92
N SER A 90 -17.12 -3.00 -2.60
CA SER A 90 -18.39 -3.30 -3.25
C SER A 90 -19.53 -3.59 -2.27
N ARG A 91 -19.22 -3.79 -0.97
CA ARG A 91 -20.17 -4.21 0.05
C ARG A 91 -20.24 -3.27 1.26
N ILE A 92 -19.16 -2.52 1.50
CA ILE A 92 -19.05 -1.57 2.63
C ILE A 92 -18.50 -0.23 2.13
N PRO A 93 -18.61 0.84 2.93
CA PRO A 93 -18.07 2.16 2.57
C PRO A 93 -16.58 2.11 2.26
N VAL A 94 -16.15 2.91 1.26
CA VAL A 94 -14.74 2.96 0.80
C VAL A 94 -13.79 3.27 1.94
N GLY A 95 -14.13 4.26 2.78
CA GLY A 95 -13.30 4.61 3.93
C GLY A 95 -13.13 3.47 4.93
N VAL A 96 -14.21 2.71 5.20
CA VAL A 96 -14.17 1.55 6.11
C VAL A 96 -13.33 0.43 5.52
N ALA A 97 -13.48 0.11 4.23
CA ALA A 97 -12.69 -0.92 3.54
C ALA A 97 -11.18 -0.61 3.64
N LEU A 98 -10.81 0.65 3.43
CA LEU A 98 -9.42 1.08 3.52
C LEU A 98 -8.89 1.06 4.97
N LEU A 99 -9.71 1.46 5.95
CA LEU A 99 -9.34 1.38 7.38
C LEU A 99 -9.09 -0.08 7.82
N LEU A 100 -9.88 -1.03 7.32
CA LEU A 100 -9.64 -2.45 7.57
C LEU A 100 -8.30 -2.91 6.97
N GLU A 101 -7.97 -2.51 5.75
CA GLU A 101 -6.69 -2.81 5.10
C GLU A 101 -5.51 -2.26 5.92
N TYR A 102 -5.64 -1.06 6.50
CA TYR A 102 -4.60 -0.44 7.34
C TYR A 102 -4.33 -1.16 8.67
N LEU A 103 -5.03 -2.25 8.98
CA LEU A 103 -4.63 -3.18 10.04
C LEU A 103 -3.43 -4.05 9.68
N GLY A 104 -3.00 -4.07 8.42
CA GLY A 104 -1.85 -4.86 7.96
C GLY A 104 -0.61 -4.78 8.87
N PRO A 105 -0.15 -3.58 9.27
CA PRO A 105 0.97 -3.44 10.22
C PRO A 105 0.73 -4.09 11.59
N ALA A 106 -0.49 -4.06 12.12
CA ALA A 106 -0.83 -4.70 13.39
C ALA A 106 -0.86 -6.23 13.25
N LEU A 107 -1.39 -6.75 12.14
CA LEU A 107 -1.37 -8.18 11.82
C LEU A 107 0.06 -8.70 11.62
N LEU A 108 0.91 -7.92 10.93
CA LEU A 108 2.33 -8.24 10.79
C LEU A 108 3.02 -8.37 12.15
N LEU A 109 2.72 -7.46 13.08
CA LEU A 109 3.28 -7.52 14.41
C LEU A 109 2.84 -8.77 15.17
N GLY A 110 1.55 -9.14 15.04
CA GLY A 110 1.00 -10.40 15.53
C GLY A 110 1.76 -11.60 14.96
N TYR A 111 1.98 -11.64 13.66
CA TYR A 111 2.77 -12.68 12.99
C TYR A 111 4.20 -12.78 13.56
N VAL A 112 4.91 -11.65 13.67
CA VAL A 112 6.27 -11.60 14.24
C VAL A 112 6.29 -12.11 15.68
N ARG A 113 5.31 -11.73 16.50
CA ARG A 113 5.25 -12.11 17.93
C ARG A 113 4.86 -13.56 18.14
N PHE A 114 3.82 -14.04 17.46
CA PHE A 114 3.21 -15.34 17.74
C PHE A 114 3.75 -16.47 16.87
N VAL A 115 4.03 -16.18 15.58
CA VAL A 115 4.51 -17.19 14.62
C VAL A 115 6.04 -17.23 14.60
N GLN A 116 6.71 -16.09 14.42
CA GLN A 116 8.17 -16.03 14.44
C GLN A 116 8.76 -16.05 15.86
N ARG A 117 7.94 -15.88 16.90
CA ARG A 117 8.34 -15.87 18.31
C ARG A 117 9.41 -14.83 18.63
N LYS A 118 9.53 -13.78 17.83
CA LYS A 118 10.49 -12.69 18.07
C LYS A 118 9.94 -11.71 19.11
N PRO A 119 10.80 -11.09 19.93
CA PRO A 119 10.37 -10.05 20.85
C PRO A 119 9.89 -8.82 20.07
N VAL A 120 8.80 -8.23 20.53
CA VAL A 120 8.28 -6.95 20.02
C VAL A 120 8.38 -5.89 21.09
N THR A 121 8.60 -4.64 20.69
CA THR A 121 8.67 -3.52 21.63
C THR A 121 7.34 -3.29 22.30
N ARG A 122 7.33 -2.76 23.51
CA ARG A 122 6.09 -2.41 24.24
C ARG A 122 5.26 -1.37 23.46
N GLY A 123 5.93 -0.41 22.80
CA GLY A 123 5.25 0.59 21.97
C GLY A 123 4.55 -0.05 20.78
N ALA A 124 5.22 -0.99 20.09
CA ALA A 124 4.61 -1.69 18.95
C ALA A 124 3.41 -2.55 19.39
N ALA A 125 3.50 -3.24 20.53
CA ALA A 125 2.38 -4.02 21.08
C ALA A 125 1.20 -3.13 21.49
N ALA A 126 1.48 -1.98 22.13
CA ALA A 126 0.45 -0.99 22.48
C ALA A 126 -0.24 -0.42 21.23
N GLY A 127 0.54 -0.06 20.18
CA GLY A 127 0.00 0.41 18.91
C GLY A 127 -0.91 -0.61 18.24
N ALA A 128 -0.52 -1.89 18.22
CA ALA A 128 -1.35 -2.96 17.69
C ALA A 128 -2.65 -3.14 18.50
N ALA A 129 -2.57 -3.07 19.83
CA ALA A 129 -3.76 -3.15 20.69
C ALA A 129 -4.72 -1.99 20.42
N VAL A 130 -4.21 -0.75 20.27
CA VAL A 130 -5.02 0.43 19.92
C VAL A 130 -5.67 0.24 18.54
N ALA A 131 -4.95 -0.28 17.55
CA ALA A 131 -5.53 -0.54 16.23
C ALA A 131 -6.66 -1.59 16.28
N VAL A 132 -6.52 -2.65 17.09
CA VAL A 132 -7.58 -3.67 17.29
C VAL A 132 -8.80 -3.08 17.99
N VAL A 133 -8.62 -2.20 19.00
CA VAL A 133 -9.74 -1.47 19.62
C VAL A 133 -10.41 -0.56 18.59
N GLY A 134 -9.61 0.13 17.78
CA GLY A 134 -10.12 0.95 16.68
C GLY A 134 -10.95 0.14 15.68
N LEU A 135 -10.51 -1.06 15.32
CA LEU A 135 -11.30 -1.98 14.48
C LEU A 135 -12.68 -2.28 15.09
N ALA A 136 -12.73 -2.59 16.40
CA ALA A 136 -13.98 -2.86 17.08
C ALA A 136 -14.96 -1.66 16.98
N CYS A 137 -14.43 -0.43 17.05
CA CYS A 137 -15.20 0.78 16.84
C CYS A 137 -15.65 0.95 15.37
N VAL A 138 -14.77 0.70 14.40
CA VAL A 138 -15.10 0.81 12.96
C VAL A 138 -16.20 -0.17 12.56
N VAL A 139 -16.15 -1.40 13.08
CA VAL A 139 -17.14 -2.44 12.78
C VAL A 139 -18.41 -2.29 13.64
N GLU A 140 -18.38 -1.43 14.67
CA GLU A 140 -19.51 -1.23 15.60
C GLU A 140 -20.06 -2.53 16.18
N ILE A 141 -19.18 -3.35 16.75
CA ILE A 141 -19.50 -4.70 17.24
C ILE A 141 -20.69 -4.75 18.22
N TRP A 142 -21.00 -3.64 18.88
CA TRP A 142 -22.10 -3.51 19.83
C TRP A 142 -23.46 -3.19 19.19
N SER A 143 -23.49 -2.76 17.92
CA SER A 143 -24.72 -2.42 17.18
C SER A 143 -25.28 -3.57 16.34
N GLY A 144 -24.70 -4.78 16.48
CA GLY A 144 -25.16 -5.97 15.77
C GLY A 144 -24.73 -6.06 14.32
N LEU A 145 -23.48 -5.67 14.01
CA LEU A 145 -22.89 -5.70 12.65
C LEU A 145 -23.76 -4.95 11.63
N SER A 146 -23.74 -3.62 11.70
CA SER A 146 -24.40 -2.75 10.72
C SER A 146 -23.79 -2.84 9.32
N LEU A 147 -22.55 -3.36 9.22
CA LEU A 147 -21.83 -3.58 7.98
C LEU A 147 -22.04 -5.00 7.45
N ASP A 148 -21.95 -5.18 6.14
CA ASP A 148 -21.95 -6.52 5.51
C ASP A 148 -20.74 -7.34 6.04
N PRO A 149 -20.99 -8.49 6.74
CA PRO A 149 -19.91 -9.30 7.31
C PRO A 149 -18.91 -9.82 6.27
N LEU A 150 -19.38 -10.08 5.05
CA LEU A 150 -18.52 -10.56 3.97
C LEU A 150 -17.61 -9.42 3.45
N GLY A 151 -18.13 -8.18 3.42
CA GLY A 151 -17.33 -6.99 3.12
C GLY A 151 -16.22 -6.77 4.15
N VAL A 152 -16.53 -6.92 5.45
CA VAL A 152 -15.54 -6.86 6.54
C VAL A 152 -14.49 -7.98 6.41
N LEU A 153 -14.93 -9.21 6.11
CA LEU A 153 -14.02 -10.35 5.91
C LEU A 153 -13.05 -10.09 4.76
N PHE A 154 -13.52 -9.56 3.64
CA PHE A 154 -12.65 -9.18 2.52
C PHE A 154 -11.67 -8.07 2.90
N GLY A 155 -12.10 -7.04 3.64
CA GLY A 155 -11.20 -6.01 4.16
C GLY A 155 -10.07 -6.57 5.04
N LEU A 156 -10.40 -7.49 5.93
CA LEU A 156 -9.41 -8.21 6.75
C LEU A 156 -8.49 -9.10 5.92
N ALA A 157 -9.01 -9.75 4.87
CA ALA A 157 -8.18 -10.53 3.95
C ALA A 157 -7.20 -9.63 3.17
N ALA A 158 -7.61 -8.44 2.76
CA ALA A 158 -6.72 -7.42 2.19
C ALA A 158 -5.61 -7.04 3.19
N ALA A 159 -5.94 -6.80 4.47
CA ALA A 159 -4.98 -6.53 5.52
C ALA A 159 -3.97 -7.67 5.73
N CYS A 160 -4.42 -8.92 5.66
CA CYS A 160 -3.53 -10.09 5.71
C CYS A 160 -2.56 -10.10 4.53
N CYS A 161 -3.04 -9.90 3.31
CA CYS A 161 -2.19 -9.80 2.12
C CYS A 161 -1.17 -8.65 2.26
N GLN A 162 -1.60 -7.50 2.78
CA GLN A 162 -0.71 -6.37 3.04
C GLN A 162 0.33 -6.68 4.11
N ALA A 163 -0.01 -7.42 5.16
CA ALA A 163 0.95 -7.89 6.15
C ALA A 163 2.02 -8.80 5.52
N PHE A 164 1.62 -9.73 4.65
CA PHE A 164 2.56 -10.57 3.89
C PHE A 164 3.44 -9.76 2.94
N TYR A 165 2.89 -8.73 2.29
CA TYR A 165 3.68 -7.80 1.47
C TYR A 165 4.84 -7.21 2.27
N PHE A 166 4.61 -6.75 3.51
CA PHE A 166 5.69 -6.22 4.36
C PHE A 166 6.74 -7.27 4.72
N VAL A 167 6.35 -8.55 4.89
CA VAL A 167 7.31 -9.65 5.10
C VAL A 167 8.21 -9.84 3.88
N PHE A 168 7.64 -9.81 2.67
CA PHE A 168 8.42 -9.93 1.43
C PHE A 168 9.31 -8.71 1.17
N ALA A 169 8.82 -7.50 1.47
CA ALA A 169 9.59 -6.27 1.30
C ALA A 169 10.82 -6.24 2.22
N ASP A 170 10.68 -6.72 3.46
CA ASP A 170 11.77 -6.81 4.43
C ASP A 170 12.88 -7.77 3.97
N GLN A 171 12.49 -8.92 3.41
CA GLN A 171 13.44 -9.92 2.87
C GLN A 171 14.14 -9.45 1.57
N GLY A 172 13.52 -8.55 0.83
CA GLY A 172 14.08 -7.97 -0.41
C GLY A 172 15.03 -6.80 -0.19
N ALA A 173 15.01 -6.20 1.01
CA ALA A 173 15.78 -5.00 1.34
C ALA A 173 17.22 -5.30 1.84
N ASP A 174 17.53 -6.55 2.15
CA ASP A 174 18.83 -6.95 2.70
C ASP A 174 19.90 -7.05 1.60
N GLY A 175 20.88 -6.13 1.64
CA GLY A 175 22.14 -6.17 0.88
C GLY A 175 22.34 -5.03 -0.12
N ASP A 176 23.59 -4.93 -0.60
CA ASP A 176 24.03 -3.93 -1.60
C ASP A 176 23.35 -4.10 -2.99
N ASP A 177 22.58 -5.17 -3.18
CA ASP A 177 21.89 -5.53 -4.42
C ASP A 177 20.35 -5.37 -4.30
N ALA A 178 19.87 -4.38 -3.53
CA ALA A 178 18.45 -4.09 -3.41
C ALA A 178 17.85 -3.69 -4.77
N PRO A 179 16.74 -4.33 -5.21
CA PRO A 179 16.15 -4.06 -6.52
C PRO A 179 15.57 -2.66 -6.60
N ASP A 180 15.59 -2.05 -7.80
CA ASP A 180 14.93 -0.77 -8.00
C ASP A 180 13.41 -0.92 -7.79
N PRO A 181 12.81 -0.17 -6.84
CA PRO A 181 11.38 -0.25 -6.53
C PRO A 181 10.48 -0.01 -7.75
N LEU A 182 10.91 0.82 -8.70
CA LEU A 182 10.15 1.09 -9.92
C LEU A 182 10.05 -0.17 -10.80
N GLY A 183 11.16 -0.92 -10.90
CA GLY A 183 11.18 -2.21 -11.58
C GLY A 183 10.30 -3.24 -10.89
N VAL A 184 10.35 -3.30 -9.55
CA VAL A 184 9.52 -4.23 -8.75
C VAL A 184 8.02 -3.92 -8.96
N ILE A 185 7.62 -2.64 -8.95
CA ILE A 185 6.23 -2.23 -9.19
C ILE A 185 5.80 -2.59 -10.61
N ALA A 186 6.62 -2.28 -11.63
CA ALA A 186 6.27 -2.57 -13.02
C ALA A 186 6.07 -4.07 -13.26
N TYR A 187 6.97 -4.91 -12.75
CA TYR A 187 6.81 -6.37 -12.82
C TYR A 187 5.71 -6.90 -11.91
N GLY A 188 5.52 -6.29 -10.74
CA GLY A 188 4.39 -6.61 -9.86
C GLY A 188 3.04 -6.41 -10.56
N MET A 189 2.88 -5.31 -11.30
CA MET A 189 1.68 -5.08 -12.10
C MET A 189 1.52 -6.11 -13.23
N LEU A 190 2.61 -6.48 -13.92
CA LEU A 190 2.57 -7.55 -14.94
C LEU A 190 2.17 -8.90 -14.36
N VAL A 191 2.80 -9.32 -13.27
CA VAL A 191 2.46 -10.59 -12.60
C VAL A 191 1.05 -10.53 -12.04
N GLY A 192 0.67 -9.43 -11.39
CA GLY A 192 -0.68 -9.21 -10.90
C GLY A 192 -1.73 -9.28 -12.02
N ALA A 193 -1.46 -8.67 -13.18
CA ALA A 193 -2.34 -8.75 -14.35
C ALA A 193 -2.50 -10.19 -14.86
N LEU A 194 -1.40 -10.96 -14.93
CA LEU A 194 -1.44 -12.37 -15.31
C LEU A 194 -2.27 -13.21 -14.33
N VAL A 195 -2.04 -13.03 -13.03
CA VAL A 195 -2.82 -13.71 -11.99
C VAL A 195 -4.30 -13.34 -12.08
N MET A 196 -4.59 -12.06 -12.20
CA MET A 196 -5.97 -11.57 -12.31
C MET A 196 -6.64 -12.01 -13.64
N THR A 197 -5.88 -12.23 -14.71
CA THR A 197 -6.44 -12.78 -15.95
C THR A 197 -7.05 -14.17 -15.73
N VAL A 198 -6.44 -14.99 -14.88
CA VAL A 198 -6.98 -16.31 -14.55
C VAL A 198 -8.18 -16.22 -13.60
N ILE A 199 -8.13 -15.32 -12.62
CA ILE A 199 -9.14 -15.21 -11.55
C ILE A 199 -10.38 -14.44 -12.04
N ALA A 200 -10.18 -13.29 -12.67
CA ALA A 200 -11.24 -12.37 -13.08
C ALA A 200 -11.88 -12.73 -14.41
N ARG A 201 -11.26 -13.59 -15.23
CA ARG A 201 -11.77 -13.99 -16.54
C ARG A 201 -12.19 -12.79 -17.40
N PRO A 202 -11.28 -11.95 -17.86
CA PRO A 202 -11.59 -10.68 -18.52
C PRO A 202 -12.42 -10.82 -19.82
N TRP A 203 -12.54 -12.02 -20.37
CA TRP A 203 -13.42 -12.32 -21.52
C TRP A 203 -14.92 -12.33 -21.13
N GLU A 204 -15.24 -12.33 -19.83
CA GLU A 204 -16.61 -12.22 -19.30
C GLU A 204 -16.98 -10.76 -18.95
N ILE A 205 -16.08 -9.78 -19.20
CA ILE A 205 -16.36 -8.35 -18.94
C ILE A 205 -17.55 -7.89 -19.78
N ASP A 206 -18.52 -7.27 -19.09
CA ASP A 206 -19.58 -6.52 -19.78
C ASP A 206 -19.06 -5.16 -20.25
N TRP A 207 -18.64 -5.11 -21.51
CA TRP A 207 -18.12 -3.89 -22.12
C TRP A 207 -19.18 -2.80 -22.27
N GLN A 208 -20.48 -3.12 -22.17
CA GLN A 208 -21.54 -2.11 -22.22
C GLN A 208 -21.49 -1.18 -21.02
N VAL A 209 -21.15 -1.72 -19.83
CA VAL A 209 -20.96 -0.91 -18.61
C VAL A 209 -19.83 0.09 -18.80
N LEU A 210 -18.74 -0.32 -19.47
CA LEU A 210 -17.59 0.56 -19.73
C LEU A 210 -17.84 1.58 -20.86
N GLY A 211 -18.82 1.35 -21.73
CA GLY A 211 -19.27 2.30 -22.74
C GLY A 211 -20.34 3.28 -22.23
N GLY A 212 -20.86 3.05 -21.01
CA GLY A 212 -21.92 3.84 -20.39
C GLY A 212 -21.40 4.95 -19.48
N GLU A 213 -22.29 5.34 -18.55
CA GLU A 213 -22.03 6.34 -17.53
C GLU A 213 -22.27 5.73 -16.15
N ALA A 214 -21.53 6.21 -15.14
CA ALA A 214 -21.70 5.84 -13.75
C ALA A 214 -22.03 7.08 -12.91
N SER A 215 -22.85 6.93 -11.88
CA SER A 215 -23.27 8.04 -11.04
C SER A 215 -22.27 8.31 -9.93
N VAL A 216 -21.70 9.51 -9.91
CA VAL A 216 -20.84 10.01 -8.85
C VAL A 216 -21.60 11.13 -8.12
N GLY A 217 -22.14 10.84 -6.95
CA GLY A 217 -22.90 11.83 -6.17
C GLY A 217 -24.09 12.43 -6.92
N GLY A 218 -24.77 11.65 -7.75
CA GLY A 218 -25.90 12.10 -8.58
C GLY A 218 -25.50 12.73 -9.91
N THR A 219 -24.20 12.90 -10.18
CA THR A 219 -23.70 13.37 -11.49
C THR A 219 -23.29 12.18 -12.34
N LEU A 220 -23.78 12.12 -13.57
CA LEU A 220 -23.37 11.09 -14.53
C LEU A 220 -21.98 11.41 -15.09
N VAL A 221 -21.06 10.47 -14.95
CA VAL A 221 -19.68 10.57 -15.44
C VAL A 221 -19.42 9.41 -16.40
N PRO A 222 -18.86 9.64 -17.60
CA PRO A 222 -18.52 8.56 -18.51
C PRO A 222 -17.61 7.51 -17.86
N ALA A 223 -17.99 6.24 -17.92
CA ALA A 223 -17.24 5.15 -17.30
C ALA A 223 -15.76 5.10 -17.74
N PRO A 224 -15.39 5.35 -19.02
CA PRO A 224 -13.99 5.40 -19.43
C PRO A 224 -13.17 6.48 -18.70
N VAL A 225 -13.77 7.60 -18.30
CA VAL A 225 -13.09 8.66 -17.56
C VAL A 225 -12.73 8.19 -16.15
N LEU A 226 -13.67 7.52 -15.46
CA LEU A 226 -13.43 6.93 -14.15
C LEU A 226 -12.36 5.83 -14.22
N LEU A 227 -12.43 4.96 -15.23
CA LEU A 227 -11.43 3.92 -15.45
C LEU A 227 -10.05 4.52 -15.73
N ALA A 228 -9.97 5.55 -16.59
CA ALA A 228 -8.71 6.25 -16.88
C ALA A 228 -8.14 6.89 -15.60
N TRP A 229 -8.96 7.48 -14.75
CA TRP A 229 -8.54 7.99 -13.45
C TRP A 229 -7.94 6.88 -12.59
N VAL A 230 -8.62 5.74 -12.45
CA VAL A 230 -8.14 4.63 -11.62
C VAL A 230 -6.81 4.08 -12.15
N VAL A 231 -6.66 3.92 -13.46
CA VAL A 231 -5.45 3.37 -14.08
C VAL A 231 -4.30 4.38 -14.04
N LEU A 232 -4.53 5.58 -14.59
CA LEU A 232 -3.45 6.53 -14.84
C LEU A 232 -3.09 7.35 -13.60
N VAL A 233 -4.11 7.84 -12.87
CA VAL A 233 -3.89 8.74 -11.72
C VAL A 233 -3.74 7.92 -10.45
N ALA A 234 -4.74 7.11 -10.10
CA ALA A 234 -4.78 6.41 -8.83
C ALA A 234 -3.91 5.14 -8.80
N THR A 235 -3.27 4.76 -9.90
CA THR A 235 -2.33 3.65 -9.94
C THR A 235 -0.97 4.12 -10.47
N VAL A 236 -0.82 4.37 -11.76
CA VAL A 236 0.51 4.66 -12.35
C VAL A 236 1.15 5.89 -11.71
N PHE A 237 0.47 7.02 -11.75
CA PHE A 237 0.99 8.28 -11.21
C PHE A 237 1.20 8.21 -9.71
N ALA A 238 0.27 7.61 -8.97
CA ALA A 238 0.34 7.46 -7.51
C ALA A 238 1.56 6.61 -7.09
N TYR A 239 1.80 5.47 -7.72
CA TYR A 239 2.97 4.64 -7.44
C TYR A 239 4.29 5.33 -7.80
N LEU A 240 4.37 5.98 -8.97
CA LEU A 240 5.58 6.68 -9.40
C LEU A 240 5.93 7.83 -8.44
N THR A 241 4.95 8.66 -8.08
CA THR A 241 5.16 9.77 -7.15
C THR A 241 5.44 9.28 -5.73
N GLY A 242 4.77 8.22 -5.30
CA GLY A 242 4.99 7.57 -4.00
C GLY A 242 6.42 7.08 -3.84
N VAL A 243 6.95 6.31 -4.81
CA VAL A 243 8.34 5.83 -4.78
C VAL A 243 9.34 6.97 -4.75
N VAL A 244 9.15 7.98 -5.59
CA VAL A 244 10.04 9.15 -5.61
C VAL A 244 10.00 9.90 -4.29
N SER A 245 8.83 9.99 -3.65
CA SER A 245 8.67 10.65 -2.35
C SER A 245 9.40 9.90 -1.24
N VAL A 246 9.20 8.57 -1.15
CA VAL A 246 9.85 7.72 -0.12
C VAL A 246 11.37 7.80 -0.20
N ARG A 247 11.95 7.87 -1.39
CA ARG A 247 13.40 8.05 -1.58
C ARG A 247 13.92 9.40 -1.05
N ARG A 248 13.05 10.42 -0.88
CA ARG A 248 13.41 11.77 -0.42
C ARG A 248 13.04 12.05 1.03
N LEU A 249 12.20 11.21 1.62
CA LEU A 249 11.69 11.36 2.97
C LEU A 249 12.29 10.30 3.91
N SER A 250 12.26 10.60 5.22
CA SER A 250 12.54 9.54 6.20
C SER A 250 11.40 8.52 6.21
N PRO A 251 11.66 7.24 6.55
CA PRO A 251 10.63 6.21 6.63
C PRO A 251 9.44 6.59 7.53
N GLN A 252 9.70 7.35 8.60
CA GLN A 252 8.67 7.82 9.52
C GLN A 252 7.71 8.79 8.83
N VAL A 253 8.25 9.77 8.09
CA VAL A 253 7.44 10.76 7.35
C VAL A 253 6.66 10.07 6.23
N ALA A 254 7.28 9.16 5.51
CA ALA A 254 6.61 8.37 4.47
C ALA A 254 5.42 7.57 5.04
N GLY A 255 5.59 6.97 6.24
CA GLY A 255 4.52 6.26 6.94
C GLY A 255 3.34 7.17 7.31
N VAL A 256 3.63 8.37 7.85
CA VAL A 256 2.55 9.35 8.18
C VAL A 256 1.75 9.73 6.95
N VAL A 257 2.44 9.98 5.83
CA VAL A 257 1.77 10.40 4.59
C VAL A 257 0.94 9.26 4.00
N ALA A 258 1.40 8.01 4.12
CA ALA A 258 0.61 6.85 3.70
C ALA A 258 -0.75 6.79 4.43
N PHE A 259 -0.81 7.12 5.73
CA PHE A 259 -2.09 7.14 6.46
C PHE A 259 -3.04 8.27 6.00
N LEU A 260 -2.51 9.34 5.38
CA LEU A 260 -3.34 10.39 4.79
C LEU A 260 -4.18 9.89 3.61
N GLU A 261 -3.77 8.81 2.95
CA GLU A 261 -4.56 8.14 1.91
C GLU A 261 -5.95 7.75 2.44
N ALA A 262 -6.02 7.11 3.63
CA ALA A 262 -7.29 6.71 4.21
C ALA A 262 -8.16 7.91 4.58
N VAL A 263 -7.56 8.98 5.09
CA VAL A 263 -8.28 10.23 5.40
C VAL A 263 -8.82 10.86 4.11
N VAL A 264 -7.99 10.95 3.08
CA VAL A 264 -8.40 11.49 1.77
C VAL A 264 -9.50 10.64 1.15
N ALA A 265 -9.36 9.30 1.15
CA ALA A 265 -10.37 8.39 0.62
C ALA A 265 -11.72 8.58 1.34
N THR A 266 -11.70 8.67 2.66
CA THR A 266 -12.90 8.88 3.48
C THR A 266 -13.57 10.23 3.17
N VAL A 267 -12.77 11.30 3.09
CA VAL A 267 -13.31 12.64 2.76
C VAL A 267 -13.85 12.68 1.33
N LEU A 268 -13.13 12.10 0.38
CA LEU A 268 -13.61 12.04 -1.01
C LEU A 268 -14.87 11.17 -1.14
N ALA A 269 -14.96 10.04 -0.44
CA ALA A 269 -16.15 9.20 -0.43
C ALA A 269 -17.36 9.94 0.18
N TRP A 270 -17.14 10.68 1.26
CA TRP A 270 -18.18 11.53 1.83
C TRP A 270 -18.65 12.62 0.87
N VAL A 271 -17.72 13.37 0.29
CA VAL A 271 -18.05 14.52 -0.57
C VAL A 271 -18.62 14.09 -1.94
N LEU A 272 -18.04 13.05 -2.55
CA LEU A 272 -18.35 12.65 -3.92
C LEU A 272 -19.34 11.49 -4.02
N LEU A 273 -19.39 10.60 -3.04
CA LEU A 273 -20.30 9.45 -3.05
C LEU A 273 -21.45 9.59 -2.04
N GLY A 274 -21.40 10.59 -1.15
CA GLY A 274 -22.39 10.75 -0.08
C GLY A 274 -22.29 9.66 0.99
N GLU A 275 -21.14 9.01 1.13
CA GLU A 275 -20.92 8.02 2.18
C GLU A 275 -20.69 8.69 3.54
N TYR A 276 -21.56 8.40 4.50
CA TYR A 276 -21.44 8.93 5.87
C TYR A 276 -20.86 7.87 6.78
N LEU A 277 -19.80 8.25 7.51
CA LEU A 277 -19.29 7.45 8.61
C LEU A 277 -19.99 7.84 9.90
N SER A 278 -20.32 6.86 10.74
CA SER A 278 -20.78 7.12 12.09
C SER A 278 -19.68 7.73 12.96
N THR A 279 -20.07 8.34 14.07
CA THR A 279 -19.10 8.86 15.03
C THR A 279 -18.13 7.78 15.52
N TRP A 280 -18.62 6.55 15.72
CA TRP A 280 -17.79 5.42 16.15
C TRP A 280 -16.81 4.99 15.06
N GLN A 281 -17.22 5.02 13.81
CA GLN A 281 -16.34 4.72 12.66
C GLN A 281 -15.24 5.77 12.51
N ILE A 282 -15.55 7.04 12.73
CA ILE A 282 -14.54 8.13 12.70
C ILE A 282 -13.54 7.98 13.86
N VAL A 283 -14.02 7.76 15.09
CA VAL A 283 -13.16 7.54 16.26
C VAL A 283 -12.32 6.27 16.07
N GLY A 284 -12.95 5.19 15.63
CA GLY A 284 -12.28 3.92 15.34
C GLY A 284 -11.23 4.06 14.25
N GLY A 285 -11.50 4.79 13.18
CA GLY A 285 -10.55 5.11 12.12
C GLY A 285 -9.32 5.84 12.66
N GLY A 286 -9.51 6.85 13.49
CA GLY A 286 -8.42 7.54 14.18
C GLY A 286 -7.58 6.61 15.07
N LEU A 287 -8.21 5.67 15.77
CA LEU A 287 -7.51 4.67 16.59
C LEU A 287 -6.75 3.65 15.71
N VAL A 288 -7.33 3.18 14.60
CA VAL A 288 -6.65 2.27 13.65
C VAL A 288 -5.39 2.93 13.10
N LEU A 289 -5.53 4.13 12.56
CA LEU A 289 -4.41 4.86 11.95
C LEU A 289 -3.35 5.25 12.99
N GLY A 290 -3.77 5.75 14.14
CA GLY A 290 -2.87 6.10 15.25
C GLY A 290 -2.15 4.88 15.82
N GLY A 291 -2.87 3.77 16.02
CA GLY A 291 -2.32 2.50 16.48
C GLY A 291 -1.32 1.91 15.48
N ALA A 292 -1.66 1.90 14.19
CA ALA A 292 -0.76 1.45 13.13
C ALA A 292 0.51 2.32 13.05
N PHE A 293 0.37 3.64 13.20
CA PHE A 293 1.51 4.57 13.26
C PHE A 293 2.41 4.29 14.45
N ILE A 294 1.86 4.13 15.66
CA ILE A 294 2.63 3.80 16.87
C ILE A 294 3.33 2.44 16.70
N ALA A 295 2.64 1.43 16.18
CA ALA A 295 3.20 0.12 15.94
C ALA A 295 4.39 0.17 14.96
N GLN A 296 4.28 0.95 13.90
CA GLN A 296 5.32 1.09 12.88
C GLN A 296 6.51 1.92 13.37
N SER A 297 6.29 3.04 14.07
CA SER A 297 7.35 3.92 14.58
C SER A 297 8.13 3.32 15.76
N SER A 298 7.56 2.33 16.44
CA SER A 298 8.19 1.66 17.59
C SER A 298 9.02 0.43 17.20
N ARG A 299 9.24 0.14 15.91
CA ARG A 299 10.14 -0.92 15.47
C ARG A 299 11.58 -0.55 15.80
N PRO A 300 12.41 -1.50 16.28
CA PRO A 300 13.85 -1.26 16.43
C PRO A 300 14.44 -0.85 15.07
N ALA A 301 15.36 0.12 15.09
CA ALA A 301 16.16 0.42 13.91
C ALA A 301 16.92 -0.85 13.47
N PRO A 302 17.11 -1.09 12.15
CA PRO A 302 17.98 -2.15 11.68
C PRO A 302 19.33 -2.07 12.39
N PRO A 303 19.96 -3.21 12.76
CA PRO A 303 21.31 -3.18 13.35
C PRO A 303 22.22 -2.40 12.41
N VAL A 304 22.90 -1.39 12.97
CA VAL A 304 23.96 -0.70 12.23
C VAL A 304 25.03 -1.75 11.93
N PRO A 305 25.43 -1.97 10.67
CA PRO A 305 26.51 -2.91 10.36
C PRO A 305 27.71 -2.55 11.22
N PRO A 306 28.43 -3.53 11.81
CA PRO A 306 29.64 -3.26 12.58
C PRO A 306 30.58 -2.48 11.67
N VAL A 307 31.00 -1.30 12.13
CA VAL A 307 32.04 -0.52 11.45
C VAL A 307 33.26 -1.43 11.34
N PRO A 308 33.73 -1.74 10.11
CA PRO A 308 34.91 -2.57 9.99
C PRO A 308 36.04 -1.94 10.81
N PRO A 309 36.80 -2.74 11.57
CA PRO A 309 37.91 -2.20 12.35
C PRO A 309 38.82 -1.39 11.41
N VAL A 310 39.09 -0.15 11.77
CA VAL A 310 40.05 0.68 11.05
C VAL A 310 41.37 -0.09 11.06
N VAL A 311 41.68 -0.77 9.96
CA VAL A 311 42.95 -1.44 9.77
C VAL A 311 44.00 -0.34 9.86
N GLY A 312 44.81 -0.42 10.89
CA GLY A 312 45.74 0.61 11.30
C GLY A 312 46.53 1.19 10.12
N GLY A 313 46.60 2.50 10.10
CA GLY A 313 47.49 3.23 9.23
C GLY A 313 48.93 2.74 9.43
N PRO A 314 49.80 2.89 8.42
CA PRO A 314 51.18 2.39 8.48
C PRO A 314 51.90 3.00 9.69
N ALA A 315 52.50 2.12 10.52
CA ALA A 315 53.38 2.52 11.59
C ALA A 315 54.47 3.44 11.05
N LEU A 316 54.48 4.68 11.54
CA LEU A 316 55.61 5.57 11.31
C LEU A 316 56.84 4.91 11.90
N LEU A 317 57.69 4.40 11.01
CA LEU A 317 59.03 3.91 11.41
C LEU A 317 59.78 5.08 12.04
N ASP A 318 60.03 4.97 13.34
CA ASP A 318 60.99 5.77 14.08
C ASP A 318 62.34 5.70 13.36
N ARG A 319 62.72 6.79 12.72
CA ARG A 319 64.12 7.00 12.32
C ARG A 319 64.87 7.46 13.57
N GLU A 320 65.47 6.49 14.26
CA GLU A 320 66.52 6.78 15.16
C GLU A 320 67.70 7.41 14.40
N THR A 321 67.96 8.66 14.70
CA THR A 321 69.21 9.35 14.34
C THR A 321 70.32 8.82 15.17
N THR A 322 71.16 7.97 14.59
CA THR A 322 72.46 7.65 15.16
C THR A 322 73.46 8.70 14.65
N THR A 323 73.88 9.59 15.56
CA THR A 323 75.06 10.40 15.43
C THR A 323 76.23 9.69 16.09
N ALA A 324 77.28 9.46 15.34
CA ALA A 324 78.67 9.36 15.82
C ALA A 324 79.60 9.80 14.72
#